data_ec91f887a6851a02c965c576f6402e63
#
_entry.id   ec91f887a6851a02c965c576f6402e63
#
_cell.length_a   1.000
_cell.length_b   1.000
_cell.length_c   1.000
_cell.angle_alpha   90.00
_cell.angle_beta   90.00
_cell.angle_gamma   90.00
#
_symmetry.space_group_name_H-M   'P 1'
#
loop_
_entity.id
_entity.type
_entity.pdbx_description
1 polymer ?
#
loop_
_entity_poly.entity_id
_entity_poly.type
_entity_poly.pdbx_seq_one_letter_code
_entity_poly.pdbx_strand_id
1 'polypeptide(L)'
;MKARGFEPGSQLIHFELIPATRQIAGQLLISEYGPVYEIKRIRMADNVPMALETNYISANLIKGLTEEIVNKSLYAYIEEQLGLKIDSASQIIESSVASQSEASHLRINNGAPVMLIQRNTFLQDNTPVEFVKSVYRADRYKFMIQMKR
;
A
#
# COMPACT_ATOMS: atom_id res chain seq x y z
N MET A 1 5.61 5.34 11.68
CA MET A 1 6.93 5.98 11.57
C MET A 1 7.18 6.98 12.69
N LYS A 2 6.25 7.87 12.97
CA LYS A 2 6.40 8.82 14.09
C LYS A 2 6.66 8.13 15.43
N ALA A 3 6.01 7.01 15.68
CA ALA A 3 6.18 6.26 16.93
C ALA A 3 7.61 5.77 17.14
N ARG A 4 8.45 5.78 16.10
CA ARG A 4 9.85 5.39 16.16
C ARG A 4 10.81 6.58 16.25
N GLY A 5 10.27 7.79 16.37
CA GLY A 5 11.05 9.00 16.44
C GLY A 5 11.58 9.53 15.10
N PHE A 6 11.10 8.97 13.98
CA PHE A 6 11.52 9.41 12.64
C PHE A 6 10.52 10.38 12.04
N GLU A 7 11.01 11.33 11.23
CA GLU A 7 10.17 12.18 10.42
C GLU A 7 9.60 11.38 9.25
N PRO A 8 8.27 11.19 9.18
CA PRO A 8 7.67 10.45 8.07
C PRO A 8 7.66 11.28 6.80
N GLY A 9 7.74 10.60 5.68
CA GLY A 9 7.66 11.21 4.36
C GLY A 9 7.19 10.19 3.34
N SER A 10 6.86 10.68 2.17
CA SER A 10 6.39 9.82 1.09
C SER A 10 6.74 10.46 -0.24
N GLN A 11 7.24 9.65 -1.16
CA GLN A 11 7.52 10.07 -2.53
C GLN A 11 6.67 9.25 -3.48
N LEU A 12 5.74 9.92 -4.20
CA LEU A 12 4.95 9.28 -5.23
C LEU A 12 5.83 9.08 -6.46
N ILE A 13 5.97 7.83 -6.91
CA ILE A 13 6.79 7.50 -8.09
C ILE A 13 5.95 7.02 -9.27
N HIS A 14 4.69 6.68 -9.07
CA HIS A 14 3.83 6.17 -10.14
C HIS A 14 2.36 6.30 -9.74
N PHE A 15 1.55 6.79 -10.68
CA PHE A 15 0.09 6.86 -10.55
C PHE A 15 -0.50 6.63 -11.93
N GLU A 16 -1.23 5.55 -12.11
CA GLU A 16 -1.78 5.19 -13.42
C GLU A 16 -3.08 4.42 -13.27
N LEU A 17 -4.00 4.66 -14.19
CA LEU A 17 -5.21 3.86 -14.32
C LEU A 17 -4.91 2.71 -15.27
N ILE A 18 -5.02 1.47 -14.78
CA ILE A 18 -4.66 0.28 -15.54
C ILE A 18 -5.78 -0.76 -15.47
N PRO A 19 -5.82 -1.71 -16.43
CA PRO A 19 -6.70 -2.88 -16.30
C PRO A 19 -6.16 -3.81 -15.21
N ALA A 20 -7.05 -4.32 -14.36
CA ALA A 20 -6.66 -5.24 -13.30
C ALA A 20 -6.17 -6.56 -13.87
N THR A 21 -5.04 -7.05 -13.36
CA THR A 21 -4.62 -8.42 -13.62
C THR A 21 -5.58 -9.38 -12.92
N ARG A 22 -5.51 -10.66 -13.27
CA ARG A 22 -6.32 -11.68 -12.64
C ARG A 22 -6.14 -11.72 -11.12
N GLN A 23 -4.89 -11.59 -10.66
CA GLN A 23 -4.59 -11.56 -9.23
C GLN A 23 -5.23 -10.36 -8.54
N ILE A 24 -5.05 -9.16 -9.09
CA ILE A 24 -5.59 -7.93 -8.49
C ILE A 24 -7.12 -7.95 -8.53
N ALA A 25 -7.70 -8.39 -9.63
CA ALA A 25 -9.16 -8.51 -9.76
C ALA A 25 -9.74 -9.45 -8.69
N GLY A 26 -9.06 -10.57 -8.43
CA GLY A 26 -9.46 -11.50 -7.37
C GLY A 26 -9.38 -10.89 -5.98
N GLN A 27 -8.35 -10.10 -5.71
CA GLN A 27 -8.19 -9.43 -4.42
C GLN A 27 -9.23 -8.34 -4.19
N LEU A 28 -9.65 -7.65 -5.25
CA LEU A 28 -10.62 -6.57 -5.16
C LEU A 28 -12.06 -7.01 -5.46
N LEU A 29 -12.26 -8.28 -5.80
CA LEU A 29 -13.57 -8.86 -6.17
C LEU A 29 -14.23 -8.09 -7.31
N ILE A 30 -13.44 -7.78 -8.35
CA ILE A 30 -13.90 -7.12 -9.58
C ILE A 30 -13.60 -8.02 -10.77
N SER A 31 -14.13 -7.66 -11.93
CA SER A 31 -13.87 -8.39 -13.17
C SER A 31 -12.41 -8.24 -13.59
N GLU A 32 -11.84 -9.30 -14.16
CA GLU A 32 -10.51 -9.23 -14.78
C GLU A 32 -10.54 -8.11 -15.82
N TYR A 33 -9.45 -7.33 -15.89
CA TYR A 33 -9.29 -6.13 -16.73
C TYR A 33 -10.17 -4.94 -16.31
N GLY A 34 -10.92 -5.04 -15.20
CA GLY A 34 -11.63 -3.90 -14.64
C GLY A 34 -10.65 -2.77 -14.29
N PRO A 35 -11.10 -1.50 -14.35
CA PRO A 35 -10.19 -0.38 -14.12
C PRO A 35 -9.76 -0.27 -12.66
N VAL A 36 -8.44 -0.17 -12.44
CA VAL A 36 -7.86 0.06 -11.12
C VAL A 36 -6.81 1.16 -11.19
N TYR A 37 -6.67 1.91 -10.11
CA TYR A 37 -5.54 2.79 -9.94
C TYR A 37 -4.37 2.00 -9.38
N GLU A 38 -3.20 2.12 -10.00
CA GLU A 38 -1.95 1.58 -9.48
C GLU A 38 -1.12 2.75 -8.98
N ILE A 39 -0.84 2.76 -7.68
CA ILE A 39 -0.16 3.87 -7.01
C ILE A 39 1.08 3.32 -6.33
N LYS A 40 2.25 3.81 -6.73
CA LYS A 40 3.52 3.41 -6.12
C LYS A 40 4.13 4.58 -5.37
N ARG A 41 4.52 4.33 -4.14
CA ARG A 41 5.16 5.32 -3.28
C ARG A 41 6.33 4.71 -2.55
N ILE A 42 7.36 5.53 -2.35
CA ILE A 42 8.44 5.18 -1.44
C ILE A 42 8.14 5.88 -0.12
N ARG A 43 7.97 5.09 0.95
CA ARG A 43 7.79 5.61 2.30
C ARG A 43 9.17 5.89 2.89
N MET A 44 9.34 7.10 3.40
CA MET A 44 10.62 7.59 3.89
C MET A 44 10.55 7.82 5.40
N ALA A 45 11.70 7.70 6.06
CA ALA A 45 11.89 8.14 7.44
C ALA A 45 13.24 8.87 7.48
N ASP A 46 13.24 10.15 7.87
CA ASP A 46 14.43 11.01 7.87
C ASP A 46 15.16 10.99 6.52
N ASN A 47 14.39 11.06 5.42
CA ASN A 47 14.89 11.01 4.05
C ASN A 47 15.55 9.68 3.67
N VAL A 48 15.33 8.63 4.44
CA VAL A 48 15.82 7.28 4.14
C VAL A 48 14.65 6.43 3.69
N PRO A 49 14.76 5.75 2.52
CA PRO A 49 13.69 4.85 2.08
C PRO A 49 13.48 3.71 3.07
N MET A 50 12.23 3.49 3.47
CA MET A 50 11.86 2.44 4.40
C MET A 50 11.06 1.34 3.73
N ALA A 51 10.16 1.72 2.82
CA ALA A 51 9.27 0.78 2.16
C ALA A 51 8.92 1.25 0.75
N LEU A 52 8.77 0.29 -0.14
CA LEU A 52 8.16 0.49 -1.46
C LEU A 52 6.74 -0.05 -1.39
N GLU A 53 5.77 0.82 -1.55
CA GLU A 53 4.36 0.49 -1.39
C GLU A 53 3.63 0.63 -2.72
N THR A 54 2.85 -0.40 -3.08
CA THR A 54 2.00 -0.38 -4.26
C THR A 54 0.55 -0.60 -3.84
N ASN A 55 -0.31 0.39 -4.08
CA ASN A 55 -1.74 0.31 -3.80
C ASN A 55 -2.49 0.05 -5.10
N TYR A 56 -3.48 -0.84 -5.03
CA TYR A 56 -4.43 -1.09 -6.11
C TYR A 56 -5.83 -0.77 -5.60
N ILE A 57 -6.53 0.11 -6.29
CA ILE A 57 -7.83 0.63 -5.86
C ILE A 57 -8.80 0.56 -7.02
N SER A 58 -9.99 -0.03 -6.80
CA SER A 58 -11.01 -0.10 -7.85
C SER A 58 -11.47 1.29 -8.25
N ALA A 59 -11.31 1.64 -9.51
CA ALA A 59 -11.72 2.95 -10.02
C ALA A 59 -13.23 3.10 -10.10
N ASN A 60 -13.97 2.01 -10.22
CA ASN A 60 -15.43 2.03 -10.24
C ASN A 60 -16.01 2.29 -8.84
N LEU A 61 -15.33 1.83 -7.80
CA LEU A 61 -15.75 2.05 -6.42
C LEU A 61 -15.30 3.43 -5.91
N ILE A 62 -14.02 3.77 -6.15
CA ILE A 62 -13.41 5.00 -5.66
C ILE A 62 -13.22 5.93 -6.85
N LYS A 63 -14.26 6.66 -7.19
CA LYS A 63 -14.27 7.54 -8.38
C LYS A 63 -13.57 8.86 -8.10
N GLY A 64 -12.97 9.41 -9.14
CA GLY A 64 -12.41 10.76 -9.09
C GLY A 64 -11.05 10.89 -8.41
N LEU A 65 -10.34 9.79 -8.21
CA LEU A 65 -9.03 9.82 -7.56
C LEU A 65 -7.99 10.51 -8.43
N THR A 66 -7.21 11.39 -7.82
CA THR A 66 -6.13 12.15 -8.49
C THR A 66 -4.85 12.05 -7.67
N GLU A 67 -3.71 12.42 -8.29
CA GLU A 67 -2.44 12.48 -7.57
C GLU A 67 -2.51 13.43 -6.37
N GLU A 68 -3.18 14.57 -6.53
CA GLU A 68 -3.33 15.54 -5.45
C GLU A 68 -4.03 14.92 -4.24
N ILE A 69 -5.11 14.16 -4.48
CA ILE A 69 -5.86 13.49 -3.43
C ILE A 69 -4.99 12.45 -2.73
N VAL A 70 -4.25 11.64 -3.51
CA VAL A 70 -3.35 10.62 -2.97
C VAL A 70 -2.26 11.25 -2.10
N ASN A 71 -1.72 12.38 -2.53
CA ASN A 71 -0.65 13.07 -1.79
C ASN A 71 -1.15 13.73 -0.50
N LYS A 72 -2.45 14.01 -0.40
CA LYS A 72 -3.03 14.55 0.84
C LYS A 72 -3.44 13.42 1.80
N SER A 73 -4.54 12.75 1.54
CA SER A 73 -5.01 11.62 2.33
C SER A 73 -6.05 10.84 1.56
N LEU A 74 -5.68 9.62 1.17
CA LEU A 74 -6.58 8.71 0.48
C LEU A 74 -7.78 8.33 1.33
N TYR A 75 -7.54 7.96 2.59
CA TYR A 75 -8.63 7.52 3.48
C TYR A 75 -9.58 8.65 3.81
N ALA A 76 -9.07 9.87 4.00
CA ALA A 76 -9.94 11.03 4.20
C ALA A 76 -10.84 11.27 2.99
N TYR A 77 -10.30 11.13 1.78
CA TYR A 77 -11.10 11.25 0.56
C TYR A 77 -12.20 10.19 0.51
N ILE A 78 -11.86 8.93 0.79
CA ILE A 78 -12.83 7.83 0.77
C ILE A 78 -13.94 8.06 1.78
N GLU A 79 -13.61 8.45 3.00
CA GLU A 79 -14.58 8.59 4.07
C GLU A 79 -15.33 9.92 4.02
N GLU A 80 -14.63 11.03 3.80
CA GLU A 80 -15.23 12.36 3.88
C GLU A 80 -15.92 12.79 2.58
N GLN A 81 -15.30 12.50 1.42
CA GLN A 81 -15.83 12.95 0.14
C GLN A 81 -16.78 11.93 -0.49
N LEU A 82 -16.48 10.64 -0.38
CA LEU A 82 -17.30 9.58 -0.96
C LEU A 82 -18.30 8.98 0.03
N GLY A 83 -18.16 9.26 1.32
CA GLY A 83 -19.08 8.77 2.34
C GLY A 83 -19.01 7.28 2.58
N LEU A 84 -17.92 6.64 2.21
CA LEU A 84 -17.72 5.20 2.42
C LEU A 84 -16.99 4.99 3.75
N LYS A 85 -17.40 3.97 4.50
CA LYS A 85 -16.80 3.71 5.80
C LYS A 85 -15.85 2.53 5.76
N ILE A 86 -14.58 2.81 6.01
CA ILE A 86 -13.53 1.79 6.11
C ILE A 86 -13.68 1.12 7.47
N ASP A 87 -13.73 -0.22 7.49
CA ASP A 87 -14.04 -0.97 8.69
C ASP A 87 -12.91 -1.86 9.18
N SER A 88 -12.34 -2.68 8.28
CA SER A 88 -11.40 -3.72 8.69
C SER A 88 -10.32 -3.94 7.65
N ALA A 89 -9.29 -4.66 8.05
CA ALA A 89 -8.20 -5.05 7.16
C ALA A 89 -7.72 -6.45 7.51
N SER A 90 -7.26 -7.17 6.48
CA SER A 90 -6.58 -8.44 6.60
C SER A 90 -5.17 -8.28 6.10
N GLN A 91 -4.19 -8.87 6.77
CA GLN A 91 -2.78 -8.65 6.45
C GLN A 91 -1.99 -9.95 6.51
N ILE A 92 -1.10 -10.13 5.53
CA ILE A 92 -0.16 -11.24 5.48
C ILE A 92 1.25 -10.65 5.50
N ILE A 93 2.11 -11.17 6.37
CA ILE A 93 3.50 -10.73 6.50
C ILE A 93 4.41 -11.92 6.24
N GLU A 94 5.36 -11.74 5.32
CA GLU A 94 6.32 -12.77 4.93
C GLU A 94 7.72 -12.18 4.86
N SER A 95 8.75 -13.03 5.02
CA SER A 95 10.12 -12.64 4.74
C SER A 95 10.46 -12.98 3.30
N SER A 96 11.35 -12.20 2.69
CA SER A 96 11.81 -12.42 1.33
C SER A 96 13.16 -11.73 1.13
N VAL A 97 13.64 -11.75 -0.11
CA VAL A 97 14.84 -11.02 -0.50
C VAL A 97 14.47 -10.01 -1.58
N ALA A 98 15.18 -8.88 -1.58
CA ALA A 98 14.89 -7.78 -2.49
C ALA A 98 15.22 -8.16 -3.94
N SER A 99 14.29 -7.88 -4.86
CA SER A 99 14.57 -7.91 -6.28
C SER A 99 15.47 -6.73 -6.64
N GLN A 100 16.00 -6.73 -7.86
CA GLN A 100 16.85 -5.63 -8.32
C GLN A 100 16.12 -4.30 -8.29
N SER A 101 14.86 -4.26 -8.73
CA SER A 101 14.05 -3.05 -8.72
C SER A 101 13.75 -2.58 -7.30
N GLU A 102 13.37 -3.49 -6.41
CA GLU A 102 13.12 -3.17 -5.00
C GLU A 102 14.35 -2.63 -4.32
N ALA A 103 15.50 -3.29 -4.54
CA ALA A 103 16.77 -2.86 -3.96
C ALA A 103 17.15 -1.46 -4.41
N SER A 104 16.95 -1.14 -5.69
CA SER A 104 17.22 0.18 -6.24
C SER A 104 16.39 1.27 -5.56
N HIS A 105 15.08 1.05 -5.43
CA HIS A 105 14.19 2.03 -4.79
C HIS A 105 14.46 2.19 -3.30
N LEU A 106 14.83 1.10 -2.63
CA LEU A 106 15.07 1.10 -1.19
C LEU A 106 16.50 1.43 -0.80
N ARG A 107 17.40 1.59 -1.77
CA ARG A 107 18.83 1.86 -1.58
C ARG A 107 19.50 0.80 -0.70
N ILE A 108 19.22 -0.46 -1.01
CA ILE A 108 19.82 -1.62 -0.35
C ILE A 108 20.45 -2.52 -1.41
N ASN A 109 21.21 -3.53 -0.97
CA ASN A 109 21.85 -4.46 -1.88
C ASN A 109 20.82 -5.39 -2.52
N ASN A 110 21.07 -5.77 -3.78
CA ASN A 110 20.28 -6.79 -4.44
C ASN A 110 20.35 -8.09 -3.60
N GLY A 111 19.19 -8.68 -3.35
CA GLY A 111 19.11 -9.87 -2.50
C GLY A 111 19.12 -9.62 -0.99
N ALA A 112 19.14 -8.34 -0.55
CA ALA A 112 19.06 -8.03 0.87
C ALA A 112 17.72 -8.48 1.45
N PRO A 113 17.66 -8.84 2.76
CA PRO A 113 16.40 -9.28 3.36
C PRO A 113 15.38 -8.15 3.43
N VAL A 114 14.14 -8.49 3.09
CA VAL A 114 13.00 -7.59 3.15
C VAL A 114 11.81 -8.31 3.77
N MET A 115 10.83 -7.53 4.22
CA MET A 115 9.53 -8.06 4.64
C MET A 115 8.49 -7.67 3.61
N LEU A 116 7.76 -8.66 3.13
CA LEU A 116 6.63 -8.45 2.22
C LEU A 116 5.35 -8.39 3.05
N ILE A 117 4.60 -7.32 2.89
CA ILE A 117 3.32 -7.16 3.58
C ILE A 117 2.24 -6.96 2.53
N GLN A 118 1.21 -7.81 2.56
CA GLN A 118 0.03 -7.67 1.72
C GLN A 118 -1.16 -7.37 2.61
N ARG A 119 -1.92 -6.33 2.27
CA ARG A 119 -3.08 -5.95 3.05
C ARG A 119 -4.28 -5.71 2.15
N ASN A 120 -5.42 -6.28 2.54
CA ASN A 120 -6.72 -5.96 1.97
C ASN A 120 -7.50 -5.12 2.98
N THR A 121 -8.05 -4.01 2.54
CA THR A 121 -8.87 -3.12 3.36
C THR A 121 -10.31 -3.20 2.88
N PHE A 122 -11.25 -3.30 3.83
CA PHE A 122 -12.66 -3.55 3.55
C PHE A 122 -13.55 -2.46 4.13
N LEU A 123 -14.64 -2.17 3.42
CA LEU A 123 -15.73 -1.36 3.94
C LEU A 123 -16.57 -2.16 4.93
N GLN A 124 -17.53 -1.50 5.59
CA GLN A 124 -18.43 -2.14 6.55
C GLN A 124 -19.22 -3.32 5.97
N ASP A 125 -19.55 -3.28 4.68
CA ASP A 125 -20.28 -4.34 4.00
C ASP A 125 -19.38 -5.43 3.42
N ASN A 126 -18.09 -5.45 3.81
CA ASN A 126 -17.06 -6.36 3.34
C ASN A 126 -16.62 -6.14 1.88
N THR A 127 -16.97 -5.02 1.27
CA THR A 127 -16.48 -4.69 -0.05
C THR A 127 -14.99 -4.31 0.04
N PRO A 128 -14.10 -4.97 -0.75
CA PRO A 128 -12.69 -4.56 -0.77
C PRO A 128 -12.52 -3.17 -1.35
N VAL A 129 -11.76 -2.33 -0.66
CA VAL A 129 -11.43 -0.96 -1.10
C VAL A 129 -10.10 -0.93 -1.81
N GLU A 130 -9.10 -1.56 -1.19
CA GLU A 130 -7.74 -1.54 -1.71
C GLU A 130 -7.03 -2.85 -1.42
N PHE A 131 -6.06 -3.14 -2.27
CA PHE A 131 -5.09 -4.20 -2.07
C PHE A 131 -3.71 -3.56 -2.12
N VAL A 132 -2.92 -3.73 -1.05
CA VAL A 132 -1.62 -3.08 -0.91
C VAL A 132 -0.54 -4.13 -0.82
N LYS A 133 0.51 -3.97 -1.62
CA LYS A 133 1.75 -4.74 -1.50
C LYS A 133 2.84 -3.79 -1.04
N SER A 134 3.50 -4.12 0.06
CA SER A 134 4.58 -3.31 0.61
C SER A 134 5.82 -4.15 0.80
N VAL A 135 6.97 -3.60 0.42
CA VAL A 135 8.28 -4.22 0.61
C VAL A 135 9.04 -3.34 1.57
N TYR A 136 9.29 -3.84 2.78
CA TYR A 136 9.99 -3.11 3.83
C TYR A 136 11.42 -3.57 3.97
N ARG A 137 12.34 -2.64 4.19
CA ARG A 137 13.72 -2.97 4.55
C ARG A 137 13.72 -3.68 5.90
N ALA A 138 14.25 -4.90 5.95
CA ALA A 138 14.27 -5.67 7.19
C ALA A 138 15.21 -5.09 8.24
N ASP A 139 16.27 -4.38 7.82
CA ASP A 139 17.24 -3.78 8.73
C ASP A 139 16.73 -2.54 9.47
N ARG A 140 15.57 -2.00 9.02
CA ARG A 140 15.00 -0.78 9.61
C ARG A 140 13.54 -0.93 10.01
N TYR A 141 12.97 -2.11 9.86
CA TYR A 141 11.57 -2.37 10.16
C TYR A 141 11.44 -3.41 11.26
N LYS A 142 10.58 -3.10 12.22
CA LYS A 142 10.26 -3.98 13.33
C LYS A 142 8.75 -3.99 13.52
N PHE A 143 8.18 -5.17 13.59
CA PHE A 143 6.75 -5.36 13.84
C PHE A 143 6.54 -5.77 15.29
N MET A 144 5.66 -5.04 15.99
CA MET A 144 5.32 -5.34 17.37
C MET A 144 3.80 -5.37 17.52
N ILE A 145 3.29 -6.39 18.18
CA ILE A 145 1.87 -6.52 18.47
C ILE A 145 1.70 -6.87 19.95
N GLN A 146 0.75 -6.22 20.60
CA GLN A 146 0.35 -6.56 21.96
C GLN A 146 -0.94 -7.36 21.90
N MET A 147 -0.95 -8.49 22.59
CA MET A 147 -2.10 -9.38 22.60
C MET A 147 -2.61 -9.52 24.02
N LYS A 148 -3.90 -9.28 24.22
CA LYS A 148 -4.55 -9.53 25.50
C LYS A 148 -5.03 -10.96 25.57
N ARG A 149 -4.87 -11.56 26.74
CA ARG A 149 -5.34 -12.91 27.01
C ARG A 149 -6.87 -12.98 27.14
#